data_6627ec5679107d9713444c6ee88ca046
#
_entry.id   6627ec5679107d9713444c6ee88ca046
#
_cell.length_a   1.000
_cell.length_b   1.000
_cell.length_c   1.000
_cell.angle_alpha   90.00
_cell.angle_beta   90.00
_cell.angle_gamma   90.00
#
_symmetry.space_group_name_H-M   'P 1'
#
loop_
_entity.id
_entity.type
_entity.pdbx_description
1 polymer ?
#
loop_
_entity_poly.entity_id
_entity_poly.type
_entity_poly.pdbx_seq_one_letter_code
_entity_poly.pdbx_strand_id
1 'polypeptide(L)'
;MNVALVAHDSKKTLMENLCIAYRHILLKHSIFATGTTGRVIEDSTGLTVEKYLEGRLGGEQQLAIQIAHNDIDVVIFLCDPEFEYVGEPGIAGILRLCDTHNVPLASNLATAEALLLALDRGDLNWREILR
;
A
#
# COMPACT_ATOMS: atom_id res chain seq x y z
N MET A 1 6.65 -5.48 -9.54
CA MET A 1 6.68 -4.15 -8.91
C MET A 1 6.44 -4.23 -7.41
N ASN A 2 6.76 -3.18 -6.66
CA ASN A 2 6.60 -3.15 -5.22
C ASN A 2 5.32 -2.41 -4.84
N VAL A 3 4.41 -3.12 -4.18
CA VAL A 3 3.09 -2.62 -3.80
C VAL A 3 3.01 -2.52 -2.28
N ALA A 4 2.73 -1.34 -1.77
CA ALA A 4 2.59 -1.12 -0.33
C ALA A 4 1.12 -0.98 0.05
N LEU A 5 0.71 -1.70 1.09
CA LEU A 5 -0.66 -1.76 1.57
C LEU A 5 -0.73 -1.29 3.01
N VAL A 6 -1.52 -0.26 3.26
CA VAL A 6 -1.76 0.30 4.59
C VAL A 6 -3.26 0.45 4.79
N ALA A 7 -3.76 0.12 5.96
CA ALA A 7 -5.16 0.32 6.31
C ALA A 7 -5.28 0.72 7.78
N HIS A 8 -6.05 1.77 8.04
CA HIS A 8 -6.47 2.08 9.41
C HIS A 8 -7.37 0.95 9.95
N ASP A 9 -7.49 0.84 11.25
CA ASP A 9 -8.20 -0.28 11.88
C ASP A 9 -9.63 -0.46 11.34
N SER A 10 -10.37 0.64 11.13
CA SER A 10 -11.71 0.59 10.58
C SER A 10 -11.78 0.11 9.12
N LYS A 11 -10.63 0.04 8.44
CA LYS A 11 -10.53 -0.33 7.02
C LYS A 11 -9.84 -1.69 6.80
N LYS A 12 -9.43 -2.39 7.85
CA LYS A 12 -8.69 -3.64 7.72
C LYS A 12 -9.50 -4.75 7.05
N THR A 13 -10.78 -4.88 7.38
CA THR A 13 -11.65 -5.86 6.73
C THR A 13 -11.81 -5.56 5.25
N LEU A 14 -11.93 -4.28 4.90
CA LEU A 14 -12.02 -3.87 3.50
C LEU A 14 -10.73 -4.20 2.73
N MET A 15 -9.57 -3.95 3.34
CA MET A 15 -8.27 -4.32 2.77
C MET A 15 -8.15 -5.82 2.59
N GLU A 16 -8.57 -6.61 3.58
CA GLU A 16 -8.57 -8.07 3.49
C GLU A 16 -9.40 -8.55 2.29
N ASN A 17 -10.62 -8.03 2.16
CA ASN A 17 -11.51 -8.40 1.05
C ASN A 17 -10.93 -7.98 -0.31
N LEU A 18 -10.31 -6.82 -0.39
CA LEU A 18 -9.62 -6.37 -1.60
C LEU A 18 -8.52 -7.35 -2.00
N CYS A 19 -7.70 -7.75 -1.04
CA CYS A 19 -6.58 -8.66 -1.30
C CYS A 19 -7.05 -10.06 -1.68
N ILE A 20 -8.16 -10.54 -1.12
CA ILE A 20 -8.76 -11.81 -1.52
C ILE A 20 -9.25 -11.71 -2.97
N ALA A 21 -9.99 -10.67 -3.30
CA ALA A 21 -10.56 -10.49 -4.63
C ALA A 21 -9.49 -10.34 -5.72
N TYR A 22 -8.39 -9.65 -5.42
CA TYR A 22 -7.32 -9.36 -6.37
C TYR A 22 -6.04 -10.14 -6.12
N ARG A 23 -6.14 -11.27 -5.41
CA ARG A 23 -4.99 -12.12 -5.09
C ARG A 23 -4.18 -12.50 -6.34
N HIS A 24 -4.87 -12.82 -7.42
CA HIS A 24 -4.26 -13.24 -8.68
C HIS A 24 -3.35 -12.15 -9.28
N ILE A 25 -3.65 -10.89 -9.02
CA ILE A 25 -2.81 -9.76 -9.44
C ILE A 25 -1.65 -9.57 -8.46
N LEU A 26 -1.96 -9.51 -7.16
CA LEU A 26 -0.97 -9.25 -6.12
C LEU A 26 0.11 -10.34 -6.07
N LEU A 27 -0.24 -11.58 -6.39
CA LEU A 27 0.69 -12.70 -6.41
C LEU A 27 1.89 -12.48 -7.34
N LYS A 28 1.74 -11.64 -8.36
CA LYS A 28 2.79 -11.35 -9.33
C LYS A 28 3.77 -10.27 -8.88
N HIS A 29 3.57 -9.68 -7.72
CA HIS A 29 4.32 -8.52 -7.26
C HIS A 29 4.86 -8.73 -5.85
N SER A 30 5.79 -7.87 -5.44
CA SER A 30 6.31 -7.84 -4.07
C SER A 30 5.37 -6.99 -3.23
N ILE A 31 4.86 -7.55 -2.14
CA ILE A 31 3.86 -6.91 -1.30
C ILE A 31 4.49 -6.48 0.02
N PHE A 32 4.31 -5.23 0.37
CA PHE A 32 4.73 -4.63 1.63
C PHE A 32 3.49 -4.14 2.38
N ALA A 33 3.50 -4.23 3.69
CA ALA A 33 2.36 -3.76 4.49
C ALA A 33 2.80 -3.45 5.92
N THR A 34 2.07 -2.57 6.60
CA THR A 34 2.23 -2.37 8.03
C THR A 34 1.87 -3.65 8.77
N GLY A 35 2.49 -3.88 9.95
CA GLY A 35 2.53 -5.18 10.60
C GLY A 35 1.20 -5.91 10.76
N THR A 36 0.19 -5.27 11.38
CA THR A 36 -1.12 -5.92 11.60
C THR A 36 -1.83 -6.19 10.27
N THR A 37 -1.81 -5.22 9.35
CA THR A 37 -2.39 -5.38 8.01
C THR A 37 -1.71 -6.52 7.26
N GLY A 38 -0.38 -6.60 7.33
CA GLY A 38 0.38 -7.66 6.67
C GLY A 38 0.02 -9.05 7.17
N ARG A 39 -0.15 -9.19 8.49
CA ARG A 39 -0.55 -10.48 9.08
C ARG A 39 -1.95 -10.91 8.62
N VAL A 40 -2.89 -9.98 8.60
CA VAL A 40 -4.26 -10.25 8.13
C VAL A 40 -4.25 -10.70 6.67
N ILE A 41 -3.47 -10.02 5.82
CA ILE A 41 -3.36 -10.37 4.41
C ILE A 41 -2.75 -11.76 4.23
N GLU A 42 -1.67 -12.07 4.92
CA GLU A 42 -1.05 -13.40 4.84
C GLU A 42 -2.00 -14.51 5.28
N ASP A 43 -2.70 -14.30 6.39
CA ASP A 43 -3.63 -15.29 6.94
C ASP A 43 -4.80 -15.55 5.99
N SER A 44 -5.30 -14.53 5.33
CA SER A 44 -6.49 -14.63 4.48
C SER A 44 -6.20 -15.08 3.06
N THR A 45 -5.00 -14.81 2.55
CA THR A 45 -4.68 -15.00 1.13
C THR A 45 -3.54 -15.99 0.88
N GLY A 46 -2.70 -16.25 1.87
CA GLY A 46 -1.48 -17.02 1.68
C GLY A 46 -0.37 -16.27 0.92
N LEU A 47 -0.56 -14.98 0.62
CA LEU A 47 0.50 -14.17 0.00
C LEU A 47 1.65 -13.98 0.98
N THR A 48 2.87 -13.92 0.47
CA THR A 48 4.04 -13.53 1.26
C THR A 48 4.09 -12.01 1.31
N VAL A 49 4.15 -11.44 2.51
CA VAL A 49 4.15 -10.01 2.73
C VAL A 49 5.38 -9.60 3.54
N GLU A 50 6.13 -8.62 3.00
CA GLU A 50 7.18 -7.94 3.76
C GLU A 50 6.50 -6.96 4.73
N LYS A 51 6.67 -7.17 6.03
CA LYS A 51 5.96 -6.39 7.05
C LYS A 51 6.83 -5.30 7.64
N TYR A 52 6.30 -4.07 7.59
CA TYR A 52 6.80 -2.96 8.40
C TYR A 52 6.36 -3.15 9.85
N LEU A 53 6.79 -2.26 10.72
CA LEU A 53 6.21 -2.12 12.05
C LEU A 53 4.72 -1.77 11.93
N GLU A 54 3.98 -1.91 13.04
CA GLU A 54 2.59 -1.46 13.06
C GLU A 54 2.52 0.03 12.73
N GLY A 55 1.42 0.47 12.08
CA GLY A 55 1.27 1.84 11.63
C GLY A 55 1.50 2.87 12.74
N ARG A 56 0.96 2.62 13.94
CA ARG A 56 1.13 3.50 15.11
C ARG A 56 2.54 3.47 15.72
N LEU A 57 3.39 2.53 15.34
CA LEU A 57 4.71 2.29 15.93
C LEU A 57 5.85 2.52 14.93
N GLY A 58 5.65 3.33 13.92
CA GLY A 58 6.67 3.66 12.93
C GLY A 58 6.51 2.97 11.58
N GLY A 59 5.46 2.19 11.36
CA GLY A 59 5.23 1.51 10.08
C GLY A 59 5.03 2.47 8.92
N GLU A 60 4.26 3.54 9.12
CA GLU A 60 4.07 4.57 8.09
C GLU A 60 5.37 5.33 7.80
N GLN A 61 6.18 5.57 8.84
CA GLN A 61 7.50 6.18 8.68
C GLN A 61 8.43 5.31 7.82
N GLN A 62 8.41 4.00 8.03
CA GLN A 62 9.20 3.06 7.23
C GLN A 62 8.78 3.08 5.76
N LEU A 63 7.47 3.11 5.50
CA LEU A 63 6.93 3.25 4.16
C LEU A 63 7.39 4.58 3.54
N ALA A 64 7.31 5.67 4.29
CA ALA A 64 7.74 6.99 3.83
C ALA A 64 9.20 6.98 3.35
N ILE A 65 10.08 6.30 4.10
CA ILE A 65 11.50 6.18 3.72
C ILE A 65 11.65 5.43 2.40
N GLN A 66 10.92 4.34 2.20
CA GLN A 66 10.99 3.59 0.95
C GLN A 66 10.43 4.35 -0.24
N ILE A 67 9.37 5.12 -0.06
CA ILE A 67 8.84 5.99 -1.12
C ILE A 67 9.90 7.04 -1.49
N ALA A 68 10.52 7.67 -0.49
CA ALA A 68 11.56 8.68 -0.71
C ALA A 68 12.78 8.12 -1.46
N HIS A 69 13.08 6.83 -1.33
CA HIS A 69 14.13 6.15 -2.08
C HIS A 69 13.64 5.58 -3.42
N ASN A 70 12.42 5.86 -3.79
CA ASN A 70 11.78 5.36 -5.02
C ASN A 70 11.74 3.82 -5.11
N ASP A 71 11.58 3.16 -3.97
CA ASP A 71 11.52 1.69 -3.89
C ASP A 71 10.10 1.13 -3.95
N ILE A 72 9.08 1.99 -3.92
CA ILE A 72 7.66 1.61 -3.96
C ILE A 72 7.04 2.12 -5.26
N ASP A 73 6.27 1.27 -5.92
CA ASP A 73 5.65 1.58 -7.22
C ASP A 73 4.16 1.89 -7.13
N VAL A 74 3.47 1.36 -6.14
CA VAL A 74 2.04 1.58 -5.91
C VAL A 74 1.79 1.62 -4.42
N VAL A 75 1.00 2.59 -3.98
CA VAL A 75 0.56 2.66 -2.59
C VAL A 75 -0.97 2.58 -2.54
N ILE A 76 -1.48 1.65 -1.73
CA ILE A 76 -2.90 1.58 -1.38
C ILE A 76 -3.00 1.83 0.11
N PHE A 77 -3.51 3.00 0.46
CA PHE A 77 -3.67 3.43 1.84
C PHE A 77 -5.17 3.63 2.11
N LEU A 78 -5.85 2.58 2.56
CA LEU A 78 -7.27 2.67 2.88
C LEU A 78 -7.44 3.43 4.19
N CYS A 79 -7.76 4.69 4.03
CA CYS A 79 -7.72 5.71 5.05
C CYS A 79 -9.08 5.89 5.71
N ASP A 80 -9.08 5.97 7.04
CA ASP A 80 -10.21 6.51 7.77
C ASP A 80 -10.00 8.03 7.81
N PRO A 81 -10.88 8.82 7.15
CA PRO A 81 -10.65 10.27 7.04
C PRO A 81 -10.71 11.01 8.37
N GLU A 82 -11.21 10.38 9.42
CA GLU A 82 -11.34 10.99 10.75
C GLU A 82 -10.26 10.50 11.72
N PHE A 83 -9.22 9.82 11.23
CA PHE A 83 -8.23 9.18 12.08
C PHE A 83 -6.81 9.38 11.58
N GLU A 84 -5.87 9.63 12.51
CA GLU A 84 -4.43 9.64 12.26
C GLU A 84 -3.69 9.08 13.47
N TYR A 85 -2.55 8.41 13.24
CA TYR A 85 -1.65 8.03 14.31
C TYR A 85 -0.76 9.22 14.67
N VAL A 86 -0.71 9.57 15.95
CA VAL A 86 0.14 10.65 16.45
C VAL A 86 1.61 10.32 16.17
N GLY A 87 2.33 11.28 15.58
CA GLY A 87 3.76 11.11 15.26
C GLY A 87 4.05 10.35 13.97
N GLU A 88 3.03 9.88 13.25
CA GLU A 88 3.20 9.23 11.95
C GLU A 88 2.84 10.17 10.81
N PRO A 89 3.38 9.95 9.59
CA PRO A 89 3.12 10.85 8.45
C PRO A 89 1.64 11.02 8.11
N GLY A 90 0.84 9.99 8.30
CA GLY A 90 -0.56 9.98 7.87
C GLY A 90 -0.70 10.01 6.36
N ILE A 91 -1.95 10.03 5.90
CA ILE A 91 -2.24 10.03 4.46
C ILE A 91 -1.67 11.29 3.78
N ALA A 92 -1.71 12.45 4.44
CA ALA A 92 -1.19 13.69 3.85
C ALA A 92 0.32 13.62 3.63
N GLY A 93 1.08 13.10 4.59
CA GLY A 93 2.53 12.95 4.46
C GLY A 93 2.92 11.93 3.41
N ILE A 94 2.24 10.79 3.37
CA ILE A 94 2.48 9.75 2.37
C ILE A 94 2.12 10.26 0.97
N LEU A 95 0.98 10.94 0.83
CA LEU A 95 0.56 11.52 -0.45
C LEU A 95 1.59 12.51 -1.00
N ARG A 96 2.13 13.37 -0.14
CA ARG A 96 3.15 14.34 -0.54
C ARG A 96 4.37 13.66 -1.14
N LEU A 97 4.83 12.56 -0.52
CA LEU A 97 5.97 11.80 -1.03
C LEU A 97 5.63 11.08 -2.34
N CYS A 98 4.43 10.53 -2.44
CA CYS A 98 3.97 9.90 -3.68
C CYS A 98 3.92 10.91 -4.82
N ASP A 99 3.41 12.12 -4.55
CA ASP A 99 3.36 13.19 -5.56
C ASP A 99 4.76 13.64 -5.98
N THR A 100 5.70 13.67 -5.05
CA THR A 100 7.09 14.03 -5.34
C THR A 100 7.75 13.02 -6.29
N HIS A 101 7.46 11.75 -6.11
CA HIS A 101 8.12 10.66 -6.83
C HIS A 101 7.24 10.01 -7.92
N ASN A 102 6.09 10.58 -8.22
CA ASN A 102 5.12 10.04 -9.18
C ASN A 102 4.72 8.60 -8.88
N VAL A 103 4.47 8.32 -7.61
CA VAL A 103 3.95 7.02 -7.17
C VAL A 103 2.44 7.12 -7.09
N PRO A 104 1.68 6.28 -7.80
CA PRO A 104 0.22 6.30 -7.69
C PRO A 104 -0.21 5.86 -6.30
N LEU A 105 -1.18 6.60 -5.73
CA LEU A 105 -1.73 6.32 -4.42
C LEU A 105 -3.25 6.24 -4.50
N ALA A 106 -3.79 5.15 -3.95
CA ALA A 106 -5.24 4.98 -3.78
C ALA A 106 -5.58 5.10 -2.30
N SER A 107 -6.50 5.99 -1.94
CA SER A 107 -6.93 6.19 -0.55
C SER A 107 -8.29 5.58 -0.25
N ASN A 108 -8.93 4.96 -1.22
CA ASN A 108 -10.23 4.32 -1.08
C ASN A 108 -10.33 3.12 -2.02
N LEU A 109 -11.38 2.31 -1.80
CA LEU A 109 -11.55 1.05 -2.52
C LEU A 109 -11.68 1.24 -4.03
N ALA A 110 -12.45 2.23 -4.47
CA ALA A 110 -12.70 2.44 -5.90
C ALA A 110 -11.39 2.75 -6.65
N THR A 111 -10.58 3.64 -6.13
CA THR A 111 -9.28 3.95 -6.72
C THR A 111 -8.32 2.76 -6.63
N ALA A 112 -8.35 2.02 -5.51
CA ALA A 112 -7.50 0.84 -5.34
C ALA A 112 -7.78 -0.22 -6.41
N GLU A 113 -9.05 -0.51 -6.69
CA GLU A 113 -9.42 -1.46 -7.73
C GLU A 113 -8.94 -1.01 -9.11
N ALA A 114 -9.14 0.27 -9.44
CA ALA A 114 -8.68 0.83 -10.70
C ALA A 114 -7.15 0.73 -10.84
N LEU A 115 -6.40 1.00 -9.76
CA LEU A 115 -4.95 0.90 -9.76
C LEU A 115 -4.46 -0.54 -9.93
N LEU A 116 -5.09 -1.51 -9.26
CA LEU A 116 -4.71 -2.91 -9.40
C LEU A 116 -4.94 -3.41 -10.82
N LEU A 117 -6.03 -3.02 -11.45
CA LEU A 117 -6.29 -3.38 -12.84
C LEU A 117 -5.28 -2.72 -13.79
N ALA A 118 -4.93 -1.46 -13.56
CA ALA A 118 -3.90 -0.78 -14.34
C ALA A 118 -2.53 -1.44 -14.17
N LEU A 119 -2.19 -1.81 -12.94
CA LEU A 119 -0.95 -2.53 -12.64
C LEU A 119 -0.87 -3.84 -13.43
N ASP A 120 -1.96 -4.60 -13.47
CA ASP A 120 -2.02 -5.88 -14.15
C ASP A 120 -1.91 -5.75 -15.68
N ARG A 121 -2.45 -4.66 -16.24
CA ARG A 121 -2.32 -4.37 -17.67
C ARG A 121 -0.91 -3.91 -18.08
N GLY A 122 -0.04 -3.61 -17.13
CA GLY A 122 1.28 -3.08 -17.40
C GLY A 122 1.32 -1.57 -17.62
N ASP A 123 0.27 -0.85 -17.27
CA ASP A 123 0.18 0.60 -17.44
C ASP A 123 1.24 1.37 -16.64
N LEU A 124 1.82 0.75 -15.61
CA LEU A 124 2.85 1.33 -14.75
C LEU A 124 4.27 0.85 -15.06
N ASN A 125 4.45 0.03 -16.10
CA ASN A 125 5.76 -0.56 -16.39
C ASN A 125 6.84 0.47 -16.73
N TRP A 126 6.44 1.68 -17.14
CA TRP A 126 7.38 2.78 -17.38
C TRP A 126 8.20 3.12 -16.13
N ARG A 127 7.69 2.84 -14.94
CA ARG A 127 8.41 3.11 -13.69
C ARG A 127 9.70 2.30 -13.60
N GLU A 128 9.70 1.07 -14.07
CA GLU A 128 10.90 0.23 -14.10
C GLU A 128 11.96 0.74 -15.08
N ILE A 129 11.51 1.33 -16.19
CA ILE A 129 12.42 1.87 -17.21
C ILE A 129 13.15 3.11 -16.69
N LEU A 130 12.48 3.92 -15.87
CA LEU A 130 13.03 5.18 -15.36
C LEU A 130 13.76 5.04 -14.02
N ARG A 131 13.73 3.87 -13.42
CA ARG A 131 14.34 3.62 -12.11
C ARG A 131 15.84 3.44 -12.19
#